data_d0bf5f6677c2be53c3fffdc5e40cd097
#
_entry.id   d0bf5f6677c2be53c3fffdc5e40cd097
#
_cell.length_a   1.000
_cell.length_b   1.000
_cell.length_c   1.000
_cell.angle_alpha   90.00
_cell.angle_beta   90.00
_cell.angle_gamma   90.00
#
_symmetry.space_group_name_H-M   'P 1'
#
loop_
_entity.id
_entity.type
_entity.pdbx_description
1 polymer ?
#
loop_
_entity_poly.entity_id
_entity_poly.type
_entity_poly.pdbx_seq_one_letter_code
_entity_poly.pdbx_strand_id
1 'polypeptide(L)'
;MVMRIIGLYGHANCGKSATLNILKELLRCAGNSISTVPHPNSDTPETFEYKGLIVSVAPGGDTRAIVESNCRYFKLKNCDVAISATRTRWGSAEALNEFAESEGVKVDWVPKSYEYNLSEATKTLCNKETAEYLLRKL
;
A
#
# COMPACT_ATOMS: atom_id res chain seq x y z
N MET A 1 7.02 -17.20 -10.31
CA MET A 1 6.71 -16.73 -8.94
C MET A 1 5.47 -15.88 -8.99
N VAL A 2 4.53 -16.09 -8.08
CA VAL A 2 3.28 -15.33 -8.04
C VAL A 2 3.46 -14.04 -7.24
N MET A 3 2.80 -12.98 -7.67
CA MET A 3 2.79 -11.71 -6.96
C MET A 3 1.96 -11.84 -5.68
N ARG A 4 2.49 -11.37 -4.54
CA ARG A 4 1.71 -11.21 -3.32
C ARG A 4 1.04 -9.84 -3.38
N ILE A 5 -0.23 -9.78 -3.01
CA ILE A 5 -1.01 -8.55 -3.05
C ILE A 5 -1.57 -8.27 -1.67
N ILE A 6 -1.21 -7.12 -1.11
CA ILE A 6 -1.66 -6.66 0.21
C ILE A 6 -2.54 -5.44 0.00
N GLY A 7 -3.74 -5.47 0.57
CA GLY A 7 -4.67 -4.34 0.53
C GLY A 7 -4.84 -3.74 1.92
N LEU A 8 -4.44 -2.48 2.09
CA LEU A 8 -4.70 -1.72 3.30
C LEU A 8 -6.03 -1.02 3.11
N TYR A 9 -7.08 -1.49 3.81
CA TYR A 9 -8.43 -1.00 3.57
C TYR A 9 -9.04 -0.33 4.79
N GLY A 10 -9.90 0.64 4.54
CA GLY A 10 -10.60 1.38 5.56
C GLY A 10 -11.34 2.57 4.99
N HIS A 11 -12.06 3.27 5.86
CA HIS A 11 -12.80 4.48 5.49
C HIS A 11 -11.85 5.61 5.10
N ALA A 12 -12.40 6.67 4.48
CA ALA A 12 -11.65 7.87 4.21
C ALA A 12 -11.08 8.46 5.50
N ASN A 13 -9.93 9.09 5.42
CA ASN A 13 -9.27 9.80 6.54
C ASN A 13 -8.92 8.90 7.73
N CYS A 14 -8.72 7.60 7.51
CA CYS A 14 -8.28 6.68 8.56
C CYS A 14 -6.76 6.45 8.56
N GLY A 15 -6.02 7.22 7.79
CA GLY A 15 -4.56 7.19 7.80
C GLY A 15 -3.92 6.19 6.86
N LYS A 16 -4.64 5.68 5.86
CA LYS A 16 -4.08 4.72 4.90
C LYS A 16 -2.93 5.31 4.09
N SER A 17 -3.15 6.49 3.51
CA SER A 17 -2.13 7.16 2.71
C SER A 17 -0.91 7.51 3.56
N ALA A 18 -1.14 8.08 4.75
CA ALA A 18 -0.06 8.41 5.68
C ALA A 18 0.74 7.16 6.08
N THR A 19 0.04 6.06 6.38
CA THR A 19 0.67 4.78 6.73
C THR A 19 1.56 4.27 5.61
N LEU A 20 1.05 4.26 4.37
CA LEU A 20 1.82 3.75 3.24
C LEU A 20 2.96 4.68 2.85
N ASN A 21 2.84 5.99 3.09
CA ASN A 21 3.96 6.91 2.92
C ASN A 21 5.05 6.67 3.97
N ILE A 22 4.69 6.32 5.20
CA ILE A 22 5.67 5.89 6.21
C ILE A 22 6.35 4.61 5.75
N LEU A 23 5.59 3.65 5.23
CA LEU A 23 6.16 2.40 4.72
C LEU A 23 7.16 2.67 3.58
N LYS A 24 6.85 3.61 2.68
CA LYS A 24 7.78 4.01 1.62
C LYS A 24 9.11 4.50 2.22
N GLU A 25 9.05 5.33 3.27
CA GLU A 25 10.25 5.82 3.95
C GLU A 25 11.04 4.68 4.62
N LEU A 26 10.35 3.76 5.28
CA LEU A 26 11.00 2.60 5.89
C LEU A 26 11.72 1.74 4.83
N LEU A 27 11.08 1.52 3.69
CA LEU A 27 11.67 0.76 2.60
C LEU A 27 12.84 1.52 1.97
N ARG A 28 12.75 2.84 1.86
CA ARG A 28 13.83 3.68 1.34
C ARG A 28 15.08 3.61 2.22
N CYS A 29 14.89 3.58 3.54
CA CYS A 29 15.99 3.52 4.50
C CYS A 29 16.58 2.11 4.66
N ALA A 30 15.73 1.07 4.60
CA ALA A 30 16.16 -0.31 4.83
C ALA A 30 16.57 -1.06 3.57
N GLY A 31 16.16 -0.56 2.40
CA GLY A 31 16.42 -1.18 1.10
C GLY A 31 16.92 -0.16 0.09
N ASN A 32 16.59 -0.38 -1.16
CA ASN A 32 16.95 0.51 -2.26
C ASN A 32 15.71 0.92 -3.04
N SER A 33 15.58 2.22 -3.33
CA SER A 33 14.53 2.71 -4.23
C SER A 33 14.92 2.36 -5.68
N ILE A 34 13.99 1.77 -6.41
CA ILE A 34 14.16 1.47 -7.84
C ILE A 34 13.54 2.59 -8.67
N SER A 35 12.65 3.37 -8.08
CA SER A 35 12.05 4.52 -8.74
C SER A 35 13.10 5.59 -9.00
N THR A 36 13.09 6.16 -10.22
CA THR A 36 14.07 7.17 -10.61
C THR A 36 13.91 8.49 -9.86
N VAL A 37 12.70 8.80 -9.42
CA VAL A 37 12.39 10.03 -8.67
C VAL A 37 11.61 9.66 -7.43
N PRO A 38 12.10 10.01 -6.21
CA PRO A 38 11.34 9.79 -4.99
C PRO A 38 10.10 10.69 -4.94
N HIS A 39 9.01 10.16 -4.42
CA HIS A 39 7.76 10.88 -4.22
C HIS A 39 7.30 10.74 -2.76
N PRO A 40 8.05 11.33 -1.79
CA PRO A 40 7.66 11.25 -0.39
C PRO A 40 6.37 12.02 -0.13
N ASN A 41 5.58 11.57 0.84
CA ASN A 41 4.34 12.21 1.24
C ASN A 41 3.35 12.43 0.08
N SER A 42 3.24 11.46 -0.79
CA SER A 42 2.45 11.56 -2.02
C SER A 42 1.77 10.24 -2.31
N ASP A 43 0.66 10.28 -3.03
CA ASP A 43 -0.07 9.09 -3.47
C ASP A 43 0.60 8.42 -4.68
N THR A 44 1.68 8.98 -5.19
CA THR A 44 2.42 8.40 -6.32
C THR A 44 3.02 7.06 -5.91
N PRO A 45 2.79 5.98 -6.67
CA PRO A 45 3.38 4.68 -6.36
C PRO A 45 4.91 4.71 -6.51
N GLU A 46 5.58 3.95 -5.65
CA GLU A 46 7.03 3.76 -5.73
C GLU A 46 7.38 2.28 -5.59
N THR A 47 8.54 1.90 -6.10
CA THR A 47 9.04 0.54 -6.07
C THR A 47 10.41 0.48 -5.41
N PHE A 48 10.61 -0.54 -4.58
CA PHE A 48 11.81 -0.72 -3.78
C PHE A 48 12.31 -2.15 -3.89
N GLU A 49 13.61 -2.35 -3.69
CA GLU A 49 14.17 -3.67 -3.42
C GLU A 49 14.38 -3.80 -1.91
N TYR A 50 13.85 -4.87 -1.33
CA TYR A 50 13.94 -5.12 0.11
C TYR A 50 14.06 -6.62 0.35
N LYS A 51 15.14 -7.05 0.98
CA LYS A 51 15.41 -8.47 1.29
C LYS A 51 15.29 -9.37 0.05
N GLY A 52 15.76 -8.89 -1.09
CA GLY A 52 15.72 -9.63 -2.35
C GLY A 52 14.36 -9.62 -3.04
N LEU A 53 13.38 -8.89 -2.51
CA LEU A 53 12.04 -8.76 -3.09
C LEU A 53 11.88 -7.40 -3.77
N ILE A 54 11.14 -7.39 -4.86
CA ILE A 54 10.71 -6.14 -5.50
C ILE A 54 9.34 -5.79 -4.93
N VAL A 55 9.25 -4.68 -4.21
CA VAL A 55 8.06 -4.25 -3.47
C VAL A 55 7.56 -2.93 -4.04
N SER A 56 6.31 -2.90 -4.49
CA SER A 56 5.66 -1.68 -4.96
C SER A 56 4.59 -1.23 -3.97
N VAL A 57 4.58 0.06 -3.65
CA VAL A 57 3.65 0.65 -2.67
C VAL A 57 2.89 1.78 -3.35
N ALA A 58 1.56 1.71 -3.32
CA ALA A 58 0.66 2.71 -3.88
C ALA A 58 -0.24 3.27 -2.78
N PRO A 59 0.06 4.48 -2.25
CA PRO A 59 -0.70 5.03 -1.13
C PRO A 59 -2.13 5.47 -1.46
N GLY A 60 -2.44 5.80 -2.72
CA GLY A 60 -3.78 6.18 -3.13
C GLY A 60 -4.69 4.97 -3.30
N GLY A 61 -5.98 5.12 -3.03
CA GLY A 61 -6.90 4.01 -3.16
C GLY A 61 -8.36 4.38 -2.96
N ASP A 62 -8.71 5.66 -3.10
CA ASP A 62 -10.05 6.16 -2.78
C ASP A 62 -11.11 5.78 -3.81
N THR A 63 -10.74 5.51 -5.05
CA THR A 63 -11.68 5.17 -6.11
C THR A 63 -11.24 3.95 -6.88
N ARG A 64 -12.18 3.33 -7.61
CA ARG A 64 -11.88 2.21 -8.50
C ARG A 64 -10.82 2.60 -9.55
N ALA A 65 -10.94 3.78 -10.14
CA ALA A 65 -10.02 4.25 -11.16
C ALA A 65 -8.57 4.37 -10.63
N ILE A 66 -8.42 4.86 -9.40
CA ILE A 66 -7.10 4.98 -8.76
C ILE A 66 -6.50 3.59 -8.54
N VAL A 67 -7.28 2.64 -8.01
CA VAL A 67 -6.78 1.28 -7.76
C VAL A 67 -6.48 0.56 -9.07
N GLU A 68 -7.28 0.76 -10.10
CA GLU A 68 -6.98 0.19 -11.43
C GLU A 68 -5.65 0.74 -11.97
N SER A 69 -5.40 2.03 -11.78
CA SER A 69 -4.11 2.64 -12.12
C SER A 69 -2.96 2.01 -11.33
N ASN A 70 -3.16 1.80 -10.02
CA ASN A 70 -2.18 1.13 -9.18
C ASN A 70 -1.87 -0.28 -9.69
N CYS A 71 -2.90 -1.02 -10.07
CA CYS A 71 -2.73 -2.39 -10.59
C CYS A 71 -1.93 -2.41 -11.89
N ARG A 72 -2.18 -1.46 -12.79
CA ARG A 72 -1.37 -1.32 -14.01
C ARG A 72 0.08 -1.04 -13.68
N TYR A 73 0.34 -0.20 -12.70
CA TYR A 73 1.69 0.09 -12.21
C TYR A 73 2.37 -1.17 -11.67
N PHE A 74 1.67 -1.95 -10.83
CA PHE A 74 2.20 -3.18 -10.27
C PHE A 74 2.58 -4.18 -11.37
N LYS A 75 1.73 -4.31 -12.37
CA LYS A 75 1.98 -5.20 -13.50
C LYS A 75 3.20 -4.75 -14.31
N LEU A 76 3.30 -3.45 -14.57
CA LEU A 76 4.41 -2.86 -15.30
C LEU A 76 5.74 -3.08 -14.57
N LYS A 77 5.76 -2.94 -13.25
CA LYS A 77 6.96 -3.14 -12.44
C LYS A 77 7.29 -4.62 -12.23
N ASN A 78 6.35 -5.51 -12.50
CA ASN A 78 6.54 -6.95 -12.30
C ASN A 78 7.06 -7.25 -10.89
N CYS A 79 6.44 -6.62 -9.88
CA CYS A 79 6.90 -6.73 -8.50
C CYS A 79 6.53 -8.06 -7.86
N ASP A 80 7.28 -8.44 -6.83
CA ASP A 80 7.00 -9.65 -6.03
C ASP A 80 5.89 -9.39 -5.02
N VAL A 81 5.83 -8.17 -4.50
CA VAL A 81 4.81 -7.73 -3.52
C VAL A 81 4.24 -6.40 -3.97
N ALA A 82 2.92 -6.32 -4.04
CA ALA A 82 2.18 -5.12 -4.37
C ALA A 82 1.31 -4.72 -3.18
N ILE A 83 1.43 -3.47 -2.74
CA ILE A 83 0.68 -2.96 -1.59
C ILE A 83 -0.11 -1.74 -2.04
N SER A 84 -1.44 -1.79 -1.91
CA SER A 84 -2.32 -0.69 -2.28
C SER A 84 -3.27 -0.36 -1.15
N ALA A 85 -3.53 0.93 -0.95
CA ALA A 85 -4.67 1.36 -0.14
C ALA A 85 -5.97 1.11 -0.92
N THR A 86 -7.04 0.86 -0.20
CA THR A 86 -8.40 0.80 -0.76
C THR A 86 -9.40 1.36 0.24
N ARG A 87 -10.53 1.85 -0.27
CA ARG A 87 -11.70 2.14 0.57
C ARG A 87 -12.58 0.92 0.64
N THR A 88 -13.47 0.92 1.63
CA THR A 88 -14.53 -0.10 1.76
C THR A 88 -15.67 0.11 0.77
N ARG A 89 -15.68 1.22 0.05
CA ARG A 89 -16.74 1.63 -0.90
C ARG A 89 -16.15 2.05 -2.24
N TRP A 90 -17.01 2.36 -3.20
CA TRP A 90 -16.69 2.96 -4.51
C TRP A 90 -15.86 2.05 -5.42
N GLY A 91 -15.98 0.75 -5.23
CA GLY A 91 -15.38 -0.24 -6.11
C GLY A 91 -13.87 -0.40 -6.03
N SER A 92 -13.18 0.31 -5.11
CA SER A 92 -11.73 0.21 -5.02
C SER A 92 -11.26 -1.15 -4.52
N ALA A 93 -11.93 -1.70 -3.51
CA ALA A 93 -11.60 -3.04 -2.99
C ALA A 93 -11.89 -4.12 -4.04
N GLU A 94 -13.01 -4.00 -4.76
CA GLU A 94 -13.35 -4.92 -5.83
C GLU A 94 -12.32 -4.89 -6.96
N ALA A 95 -11.81 -3.71 -7.31
CA ALA A 95 -10.77 -3.58 -8.32
C ALA A 95 -9.49 -4.34 -7.94
N LEU A 96 -9.09 -4.25 -6.67
CA LEU A 96 -7.92 -4.98 -6.19
C LEU A 96 -8.17 -6.50 -6.17
N ASN A 97 -9.37 -6.93 -5.77
CA ASN A 97 -9.74 -8.34 -5.82
C ASN A 97 -9.72 -8.89 -7.24
N GLU A 98 -10.25 -8.14 -8.20
CA GLU A 98 -10.26 -8.54 -9.62
C GLU A 98 -8.83 -8.70 -10.15
N PHE A 99 -7.95 -7.76 -9.78
CA PHE A 99 -6.54 -7.85 -10.15
C PHE A 99 -5.88 -9.09 -9.55
N ALA A 100 -6.12 -9.36 -8.27
CA ALA A 100 -5.58 -10.55 -7.60
C ALA A 100 -6.06 -11.84 -8.29
N GLU A 101 -7.34 -11.92 -8.64
CA GLU A 101 -7.88 -13.07 -9.38
C GLU A 101 -7.15 -13.25 -10.70
N SER A 102 -6.88 -12.16 -11.43
CA SER A 102 -6.15 -12.23 -12.70
C SER A 102 -4.71 -12.74 -12.52
N GLU A 103 -4.14 -12.54 -11.35
CA GLU A 103 -2.79 -13.01 -11.01
C GLU A 103 -2.79 -14.39 -10.33
N GLY A 104 -3.98 -14.99 -10.14
CA GLY A 104 -4.13 -16.30 -9.52
C GLY A 104 -3.90 -16.32 -8.03
N VAL A 105 -4.08 -15.20 -7.34
CA VAL A 105 -3.86 -15.08 -5.89
C VAL A 105 -5.05 -14.40 -5.22
N LYS A 106 -5.02 -14.37 -3.89
CA LYS A 106 -6.00 -13.64 -3.08
C LYS A 106 -5.32 -12.44 -2.44
N VAL A 107 -6.08 -11.39 -2.23
CA VAL A 107 -5.59 -10.21 -1.50
C VAL A 107 -5.43 -10.55 -0.01
N ASP A 108 -4.29 -10.21 0.54
CA ASP A 108 -4.06 -10.24 1.98
C ASP A 108 -4.55 -8.89 2.53
N TRP A 109 -5.73 -8.89 3.14
CA TRP A 109 -6.38 -7.68 3.61
C TRP A 109 -5.88 -7.29 5.00
N VAL A 110 -5.46 -6.03 5.12
CA VAL A 110 -5.04 -5.44 6.40
C VAL A 110 -5.97 -4.26 6.68
N PRO A 111 -6.82 -4.35 7.71
CA PRO A 111 -7.72 -3.25 8.04
C PRO A 111 -6.98 -2.09 8.70
N LYS A 112 -7.45 -0.87 8.42
CA LYS A 112 -6.92 0.33 9.02
C LYS A 112 -8.07 1.20 9.50
N SER A 113 -8.03 1.58 10.77
CA SER A 113 -9.02 2.48 11.34
C SER A 113 -8.39 3.25 12.49
N TYR A 114 -9.02 4.37 12.86
CA TYR A 114 -8.69 5.09 14.08
C TYR A 114 -9.76 4.87 15.12
N GLU A 115 -9.37 4.78 16.37
CA GLU A 115 -10.31 4.88 17.47
C GLU A 115 -10.86 6.31 17.54
N TYR A 116 -12.01 6.46 18.15
CA TYR A 116 -12.68 7.74 18.27
C TYR A 116 -11.87 8.72 19.12
N ASN A 117 -11.82 9.99 18.69
CA ASN A 117 -11.17 11.10 19.43
C ASN A 117 -9.67 10.96 19.68
N LEU A 118 -8.92 10.36 18.74
CA LEU A 118 -7.47 10.33 18.85
C LEU A 118 -6.85 11.70 18.55
N SER A 119 -5.78 12.05 19.30
CA SER A 119 -4.95 13.21 18.96
C SER A 119 -4.16 12.95 17.68
N GLU A 120 -3.67 14.01 17.04
CA GLU A 120 -2.84 13.87 15.85
C GLU A 120 -1.55 13.10 16.14
N ALA A 121 -0.95 13.32 17.32
CA ALA A 121 0.25 12.58 17.73
C ALA A 121 -0.03 11.08 17.83
N THR A 122 -1.17 10.69 18.40
CA THR A 122 -1.56 9.29 18.55
C THR A 122 -1.88 8.69 17.18
N LYS A 123 -2.54 9.42 16.29
CA LYS A 123 -2.79 8.96 14.91
C LYS A 123 -1.48 8.68 14.17
N THR A 124 -0.50 9.57 14.30
CA THR A 124 0.82 9.38 13.69
C THR A 124 1.48 8.12 14.22
N LEU A 125 1.41 7.88 15.52
CA LEU A 125 1.96 6.66 16.13
C LEU A 125 1.26 5.41 15.61
N CYS A 126 -0.07 5.42 15.52
CA CYS A 126 -0.84 4.31 14.97
C CYS A 126 -0.46 4.01 13.52
N ASN A 127 -0.27 5.06 12.72
CA ASN A 127 0.15 4.91 11.32
C ASN A 127 1.53 4.27 11.22
N LYS A 128 2.44 4.69 12.09
CA LYS A 128 3.79 4.14 12.15
C LYS A 128 3.77 2.66 12.55
N GLU A 129 2.98 2.30 13.54
CA GLU A 129 2.85 0.91 13.99
C GLU A 129 2.30 0.03 12.87
N THR A 130 1.30 0.51 12.13
CA THR A 130 0.74 -0.24 11.00
C THR A 130 1.78 -0.39 9.88
N ALA A 131 2.53 0.66 9.59
CA ALA A 131 3.60 0.60 8.58
C ALA A 131 4.67 -0.42 8.97
N GLU A 132 5.08 -0.44 10.22
CA GLU A 132 6.05 -1.41 10.74
C GLU A 132 5.50 -2.84 10.68
N TYR A 133 4.21 -3.03 10.96
CA TYR A 133 3.54 -4.31 10.80
C TYR A 133 3.59 -4.78 9.34
N LEU A 134 3.28 -3.89 8.40
CA LEU A 134 3.36 -4.22 6.97
C LEU A 134 4.78 -4.59 6.55
N LEU A 135 5.77 -3.86 7.06
CA LEU A 135 7.18 -4.15 6.76
C LEU A 135 7.56 -5.56 7.24
N ARG A 136 7.09 -5.95 8.42
CA ARG A 136 7.38 -7.29 8.97
C ARG A 136 6.71 -8.41 8.16
N LYS A 137 5.66 -8.13 7.42
CA LYS A 137 5.01 -9.13 6.54
C LYS A 137 5.82 -9.43 5.28
N LEU A 138 6.79 -8.63 4.97
CA LEU A 138 7.63 -8.79 3.77
C LEU A 138 8.80 -9.78 3.99
#